data_9855463625ce6d5d458d0ee514875554
#
_entry.id   9855463625ce6d5d458d0ee514875554
#
_cell.length_a   1.000
_cell.length_b   1.000
_cell.length_c   1.000
_cell.angle_alpha   90.00
_cell.angle_beta   90.00
_cell.angle_gamma   90.00
#
_symmetry.space_group_name_H-M   'P 1'
#
loop_
_entity.id
_entity.type
_entity.pdbx_description
1 polymer ?
#
loop_
_entity_poly.entity_id
_entity_poly.type
_entity_poly.pdbx_seq_one_letter_code
_entity_poly.pdbx_strand_id
1 'polypeptide(L)'
;MKLLLAIMLVLMLIAADGVVSASESAPAVVRYDRYLLVNTAPTQPPLEQLTTLTVPPGFHPDLGEALQYLLRDSGYSLCLPDSQRARLYAFPLPLSQYHVGPLQLKAALQMLAGTAWRLDINDARREACFTPQSQATPSLP
;
A
#
# COMPACT_ATOMS: atom_id res chain seq x y z
N MET A 1 5.48 61.80 -13.72
CA MET A 1 5.88 61.44 -12.36
C MET A 1 4.91 60.50 -11.66
N LYS A 2 3.60 60.75 -11.70
CA LYS A 2 2.60 59.87 -11.10
C LYS A 2 2.49 58.49 -11.75
N LEU A 3 2.68 58.40 -13.07
CA LEU A 3 2.64 57.14 -13.82
C LEU A 3 3.84 56.25 -13.53
N LEU A 4 5.03 56.82 -13.35
CA LEU A 4 6.26 56.10 -13.00
C LEU A 4 6.22 55.54 -11.59
N LEU A 5 5.57 56.26 -10.64
CA LEU A 5 5.39 55.81 -9.27
C LEU A 5 4.40 54.66 -9.18
N ALA A 6 3.34 54.64 -10.00
CA ALA A 6 2.38 53.54 -10.08
C ALA A 6 3.00 52.27 -10.65
N ILE A 7 3.85 52.38 -11.66
CA ILE A 7 4.56 51.23 -12.26
C ILE A 7 5.56 50.61 -11.27
N MET A 8 6.28 51.45 -10.51
CA MET A 8 7.20 50.96 -9.46
C MET A 8 6.47 50.26 -8.35
N LEU A 9 5.26 50.71 -7.98
CA LEU A 9 4.46 50.08 -6.94
C LEU A 9 3.90 48.72 -7.38
N VAL A 10 3.52 48.58 -8.66
CA VAL A 10 3.04 47.30 -9.21
C VAL A 10 4.18 46.31 -9.35
N LEU A 11 5.39 46.73 -9.70
CA LEU A 11 6.56 45.85 -9.76
C LEU A 11 7.00 45.31 -8.37
N MET A 12 6.76 46.07 -7.31
CA MET A 12 7.05 45.63 -5.95
C MET A 12 6.05 44.61 -5.41
N LEU A 13 4.82 44.54 -5.96
CA LEU A 13 3.82 43.57 -5.53
C LEU A 13 4.01 42.15 -6.15
N ILE A 14 4.79 42.02 -7.23
CA ILE A 14 5.02 40.77 -7.94
C ILE A 14 6.16 39.93 -7.29
N ALA A 15 6.95 40.53 -6.40
CA ALA A 15 8.08 39.90 -5.75
C ALA A 15 7.73 39.08 -4.45
N ALA A 16 6.44 38.88 -4.18
CA ALA A 16 5.98 38.14 -2.99
C ALA A 16 5.48 36.72 -3.32
N ASP A 17 5.95 36.13 -4.45
CA ASP A 17 5.81 34.69 -4.63
C ASP A 17 6.77 33.99 -3.67
N GLY A 18 6.22 33.71 -2.48
CA GLY A 18 6.89 32.92 -1.47
C GLY A 18 7.31 31.59 -2.05
N VAL A 19 8.61 31.36 -2.12
CA VAL A 19 9.20 30.05 -2.30
C VAL A 19 8.68 29.18 -1.15
N VAL A 20 7.67 28.37 -1.41
CA VAL A 20 7.30 27.27 -0.52
C VAL A 20 8.46 26.29 -0.57
N SER A 21 9.43 26.47 0.32
CA SER A 21 10.41 25.45 0.61
C SER A 21 9.65 24.25 1.17
N ALA A 22 9.49 23.23 0.34
CA ALA A 22 9.17 21.90 0.83
C ALA A 22 10.27 21.55 1.83
N SER A 23 9.96 21.63 3.12
CA SER A 23 10.79 21.09 4.19
C SER A 23 10.86 19.58 3.96
N GLU A 24 11.86 19.16 3.21
CA GLU A 24 12.33 17.79 3.18
C GLU A 24 12.79 17.49 4.60
N SER A 25 11.94 16.80 5.35
CA SER A 25 12.26 16.35 6.70
C SER A 25 13.45 15.42 6.59
N ALA A 26 14.65 15.97 6.79
CA ALA A 26 15.83 15.16 6.96
C ALA A 26 15.58 14.16 8.09
N PRO A 27 15.92 12.88 7.92
CA PRO A 27 15.75 11.89 8.96
C PRO A 27 16.46 12.35 10.23
N ALA A 28 15.72 12.49 11.32
CA ALA A 28 16.28 12.87 12.60
C ALA A 28 17.21 11.74 13.07
N VAL A 29 18.50 11.98 12.99
CA VAL A 29 19.51 11.06 13.52
C VAL A 29 19.63 11.33 15.03
N VAL A 30 18.98 10.49 15.82
CA VAL A 30 19.15 10.51 17.28
C VAL A 30 20.35 9.63 17.64
N ARG A 31 21.44 10.25 18.09
CA ARG A 31 22.59 9.52 18.68
C ARG A 31 22.23 9.12 20.09
N TYR A 32 22.07 7.85 20.33
CA TYR A 32 21.99 7.28 21.67
C TYR A 32 23.21 6.38 21.90
N ASP A 33 24.12 6.88 22.70
CA ASP A 33 25.31 6.29 23.31
C ASP A 33 26.29 5.45 22.43
N ARG A 34 25.96 4.59 21.61
CA ARG A 34 26.81 3.83 20.65
C ARG A 34 26.05 3.30 19.44
N TYR A 35 24.78 3.54 19.37
CA TYR A 35 23.92 3.04 18.30
C TYR A 35 23.36 4.20 17.50
N LEU A 36 23.56 4.15 16.20
CA LEU A 36 22.90 5.05 15.26
C LEU A 36 21.49 4.49 15.02
N LEU A 37 20.50 5.04 15.71
CA LEU A 37 19.11 4.77 15.36
C LEU A 37 18.78 5.57 14.10
N VAL A 38 18.92 4.94 12.94
CA VAL A 38 18.39 5.46 11.69
C VAL A 38 16.90 5.19 11.72
N ASN A 39 16.10 6.21 12.00
CA ASN A 39 14.65 6.10 11.80
C ASN A 39 14.36 6.13 10.30
N THR A 40 14.47 4.98 9.66
CA THR A 40 13.93 4.76 8.32
C THR A 40 12.43 4.63 8.45
N ALA A 41 11.74 5.76 8.67
CA ALA A 41 10.30 5.78 8.44
C ALA A 41 10.08 5.33 6.99
N PRO A 42 9.28 4.28 6.74
CA PRO A 42 9.01 3.88 5.38
C PRO A 42 8.42 5.08 4.66
N THR A 43 9.06 5.50 3.58
CA THR A 43 8.67 6.68 2.79
C THR A 43 7.32 6.46 2.11
N GLN A 44 6.83 5.21 2.09
CA GLN A 44 5.56 4.83 1.49
C GLN A 44 4.71 4.03 2.50
N PRO A 45 3.38 4.18 2.45
CA PRO A 45 2.46 3.34 3.22
C PRO A 45 2.75 1.85 2.97
N PRO A 46 2.67 0.97 3.99
CA PRO A 46 3.03 -0.44 3.84
C PRO A 46 2.33 -1.18 2.70
N LEU A 47 1.07 -0.82 2.42
CA LEU A 47 0.28 -1.44 1.34
C LEU A 47 0.66 -0.97 -0.08
N GLU A 48 1.40 0.13 -0.19
CA GLU A 48 1.91 0.66 -1.46
C GLU A 48 3.34 0.19 -1.74
N GLN A 49 4.00 -0.44 -0.77
CA GLN A 49 5.35 -0.98 -0.96
C GLN A 49 5.34 -2.10 -1.98
N LEU A 50 6.40 -2.17 -2.78
CA LEU A 50 6.59 -3.24 -3.74
C LEU A 50 6.91 -4.55 -3.02
N THR A 51 6.21 -5.60 -3.41
CA THR A 51 6.42 -6.95 -2.89
C THR A 51 6.56 -7.96 -4.01
N THR A 52 7.16 -9.09 -3.70
CA THR A 52 7.32 -10.22 -4.61
C THR A 52 7.00 -11.49 -3.85
N LEU A 53 6.18 -12.35 -4.45
CA LEU A 53 5.95 -13.71 -3.97
C LEU A 53 6.69 -14.67 -4.90
N THR A 54 7.50 -15.53 -4.33
CA THR A 54 8.14 -16.63 -5.05
C THR A 54 7.98 -17.89 -4.23
N VAL A 55 7.27 -18.86 -4.79
CA VAL A 55 7.04 -20.17 -4.15
C VAL A 55 8.15 -21.13 -4.58
N PRO A 56 8.89 -21.75 -3.63
CA PRO A 56 9.92 -22.71 -3.96
C PRO A 56 9.36 -23.97 -4.64
N PRO A 57 10.16 -24.65 -5.47
CA PRO A 57 9.76 -25.93 -6.03
C PRO A 57 9.46 -26.97 -4.94
N GLY A 58 8.37 -27.72 -5.14
CA GLY A 58 7.95 -28.76 -4.19
C GLY A 58 7.13 -28.27 -3.00
N PHE A 59 6.95 -26.96 -2.86
CA PHE A 59 6.04 -26.38 -1.87
C PHE A 59 4.69 -26.05 -2.55
N HIS A 60 3.60 -26.42 -1.88
CA HIS A 60 2.24 -26.23 -2.39
C HIS A 60 1.39 -25.49 -1.35
N PRO A 61 1.56 -24.19 -1.21
CA PRO A 61 0.82 -23.42 -0.23
C PRO A 61 -0.65 -23.29 -0.63
N ASP A 62 -1.50 -23.10 0.38
CA ASP A 62 -2.82 -22.57 0.16
C ASP A 62 -2.80 -21.03 0.02
N LEU A 63 -3.94 -20.48 -0.38
CA LEU A 63 -4.06 -19.05 -0.59
C LEU A 63 -3.88 -18.25 0.72
N GLY A 64 -4.38 -18.79 1.84
CA GLY A 64 -4.23 -18.18 3.16
C GLY A 64 -2.77 -18.06 3.56
N GLU A 65 -1.96 -19.10 3.33
CA GLU A 65 -0.52 -19.08 3.60
C GLU A 65 0.21 -18.04 2.72
N ALA A 66 -0.12 -18.00 1.43
CA ALA A 66 0.45 -17.02 0.51
C ALA A 66 0.12 -15.56 0.90
N LEU A 67 -1.14 -15.29 1.28
CA LEU A 67 -1.58 -13.98 1.74
C LEU A 67 -0.90 -13.58 3.06
N GLN A 68 -0.78 -14.51 4.02
CA GLN A 68 -0.09 -14.27 5.29
C GLN A 68 1.40 -13.99 5.05
N TYR A 69 2.02 -14.71 4.14
CA TYR A 69 3.42 -14.49 3.78
C TYR A 69 3.64 -13.07 3.24
N LEU A 70 2.78 -12.59 2.35
CA LEU A 70 2.88 -11.22 1.81
C LEU A 70 2.66 -10.16 2.89
N LEU A 71 1.79 -10.43 3.87
CA LEU A 71 1.46 -9.46 4.93
C LEU A 71 2.48 -9.42 6.07
N ARG A 72 3.34 -10.43 6.24
CA ARG A 72 4.19 -10.62 7.43
C ARG A 72 5.01 -9.38 7.83
N ASP A 73 5.53 -8.64 6.86
CA ASP A 73 6.41 -7.49 7.09
C ASP A 73 5.68 -6.14 6.97
N SER A 74 4.38 -6.16 6.69
CA SER A 74 3.57 -4.96 6.46
C SER A 74 2.97 -4.36 7.75
N GLY A 75 2.92 -5.16 8.83
CA GLY A 75 2.20 -4.80 10.04
C GLY A 75 0.67 -4.99 9.95
N TYR A 76 0.18 -5.60 8.86
CA TYR A 76 -1.22 -6.01 8.70
C TYR A 76 -1.37 -7.50 8.91
N SER A 77 -2.56 -7.92 9.36
CA SER A 77 -2.94 -9.32 9.50
C SER A 77 -4.18 -9.62 8.65
N LEU A 78 -4.37 -10.89 8.30
CA LEU A 78 -5.63 -11.32 7.70
C LEU A 78 -6.75 -11.31 8.73
N CYS A 79 -7.94 -10.89 8.29
CA CYS A 79 -9.15 -11.06 9.10
C CYS A 79 -9.38 -12.53 9.44
N LEU A 80 -9.93 -12.76 10.64
CA LEU A 80 -10.37 -14.09 11.05
C LEU A 80 -11.32 -14.69 10.00
N PRO A 81 -11.15 -15.97 9.67
CA PRO A 81 -11.99 -16.61 8.68
C PRO A 81 -13.42 -16.80 9.20
N ASP A 82 -14.39 -16.33 8.43
CA ASP A 82 -15.76 -16.81 8.47
C ASP A 82 -15.94 -17.99 7.51
N SER A 83 -17.13 -18.55 7.39
CA SER A 83 -17.39 -19.70 6.52
C SER A 83 -17.00 -19.50 5.06
N GLN A 84 -17.10 -18.28 4.54
CA GLN A 84 -16.76 -17.94 3.16
C GLN A 84 -15.26 -17.70 2.99
N ARG A 85 -14.65 -16.90 3.88
CA ARG A 85 -13.21 -16.64 3.87
C ARG A 85 -12.40 -17.89 4.15
N ALA A 86 -12.90 -18.80 5.02
CA ALA A 86 -12.23 -20.06 5.26
C ALA A 86 -12.08 -20.90 3.98
N ARG A 87 -13.10 -20.89 3.10
CA ARG A 87 -13.01 -21.56 1.79
C ARG A 87 -12.00 -20.87 0.87
N LEU A 88 -11.97 -19.54 0.87
CA LEU A 88 -10.98 -18.77 0.10
C LEU A 88 -9.56 -19.11 0.56
N TYR A 89 -9.31 -19.10 1.86
CA TYR A 89 -7.97 -19.31 2.40
C TYR A 89 -7.47 -20.75 2.20
N ALA A 90 -8.36 -21.74 2.27
CA ALA A 90 -8.03 -23.15 2.04
C ALA A 90 -7.90 -23.50 0.54
N PHE A 91 -8.11 -22.56 -0.37
CA PHE A 91 -7.97 -22.82 -1.79
C PHE A 91 -6.50 -23.00 -2.16
N PRO A 92 -6.11 -24.06 -2.89
CA PRO A 92 -4.72 -24.24 -3.28
C PRO A 92 -4.27 -23.12 -4.21
N LEU A 93 -3.07 -22.58 -3.95
CA LEU A 93 -2.52 -21.52 -4.79
C LEU A 93 -2.26 -22.05 -6.21
N PRO A 94 -2.83 -21.41 -7.26
CA PRO A 94 -2.56 -21.83 -8.64
C PRO A 94 -1.10 -21.68 -9.01
N LEU A 95 -0.55 -22.59 -9.81
CA LEU A 95 0.85 -22.54 -10.27
C LEU A 95 1.18 -21.23 -11.01
N SER A 96 0.21 -20.62 -11.69
CA SER A 96 0.37 -19.32 -12.35
C SER A 96 0.65 -18.17 -11.38
N GLN A 97 0.36 -18.36 -10.09
CA GLN A 97 0.56 -17.37 -9.03
C GLN A 97 1.79 -17.69 -8.15
N TYR A 98 2.61 -18.66 -8.52
CA TYR A 98 3.84 -19.00 -7.79
C TYR A 98 4.94 -17.94 -7.93
N HIS A 99 4.82 -17.08 -8.94
CA HIS A 99 5.67 -15.92 -9.15
C HIS A 99 4.81 -14.69 -9.37
N VAL A 100 4.74 -13.83 -8.35
CA VAL A 100 3.94 -12.61 -8.36
C VAL A 100 4.84 -11.43 -8.02
N GLY A 101 4.80 -10.40 -8.85
CA GLY A 101 5.51 -9.16 -8.63
C GLY A 101 6.78 -8.99 -9.45
N PRO A 102 7.48 -7.88 -9.24
CA PRO A 102 7.24 -6.85 -8.20
C PRO A 102 5.99 -6.00 -8.47
N LEU A 103 5.11 -5.91 -7.50
CA LEU A 103 3.95 -5.01 -7.54
C LEU A 103 3.58 -4.55 -6.13
N GLN A 104 2.72 -3.54 -6.03
CA GLN A 104 2.29 -3.04 -4.73
C GLN A 104 1.59 -4.14 -3.92
N LEU A 105 1.86 -4.18 -2.61
CA LEU A 105 1.29 -5.20 -1.72
C LEU A 105 -0.24 -5.29 -1.84
N LYS A 106 -0.94 -4.15 -1.85
CA LYS A 106 -2.39 -4.11 -2.04
C LYS A 106 -2.83 -4.79 -3.34
N ALA A 107 -2.11 -4.53 -4.44
CA ALA A 107 -2.40 -5.12 -5.74
C ALA A 107 -2.10 -6.63 -5.75
N ALA A 108 -1.01 -7.06 -5.10
CA ALA A 108 -0.66 -8.47 -4.97
C ALA A 108 -1.74 -9.25 -4.20
N LEU A 109 -2.21 -8.72 -3.07
CA LEU A 109 -3.28 -9.32 -2.28
C LEU A 109 -4.58 -9.46 -3.08
N GLN A 110 -4.98 -8.41 -3.80
CA GLN A 110 -6.19 -8.44 -4.63
C GLN A 110 -6.05 -9.42 -5.80
N MET A 111 -4.88 -9.48 -6.42
CA MET A 111 -4.63 -10.40 -7.54
C MET A 111 -4.70 -11.86 -7.09
N LEU A 112 -4.13 -12.19 -5.92
CA LEU A 112 -4.18 -13.55 -5.37
C LEU A 112 -5.61 -13.99 -5.05
N ALA A 113 -6.42 -13.12 -4.45
CA ALA A 113 -7.81 -13.42 -4.11
C ALA A 113 -8.71 -13.54 -5.35
N GLY A 114 -8.33 -12.89 -6.44
CA GLY A 114 -9.09 -12.89 -7.69
C GLY A 114 -10.25 -11.89 -7.70
N THR A 115 -10.93 -11.82 -8.86
CA THR A 115 -11.99 -10.84 -9.12
C THR A 115 -13.31 -11.14 -8.40
N ALA A 116 -13.51 -12.36 -7.92
CA ALA A 116 -14.68 -12.74 -7.14
C ALA A 116 -14.67 -12.18 -5.71
N TRP A 117 -13.54 -11.63 -5.28
CA TRP A 117 -13.34 -11.09 -3.95
C TRP A 117 -12.90 -9.63 -4.01
N ARG A 118 -13.32 -8.86 -3.03
CA ARG A 118 -12.87 -7.47 -2.82
C ARG A 118 -12.02 -7.42 -1.57
N LEU A 119 -10.88 -6.75 -1.68
CA LEU A 119 -10.01 -6.47 -0.56
C LEU A 119 -10.52 -5.21 0.18
N ASP A 120 -10.87 -5.36 1.44
CA ASP A 120 -11.24 -4.30 2.36
C ASP A 120 -10.14 -4.13 3.41
N ILE A 121 -9.59 -2.93 3.52
CA ILE A 121 -8.52 -2.61 4.46
C ILE A 121 -9.08 -1.84 5.65
N ASN A 122 -8.78 -2.32 6.85
CA ASN A 122 -9.06 -1.61 8.09
C ASN A 122 -7.75 -1.12 8.70
N ASP A 123 -7.43 0.15 8.49
CA ASP A 123 -6.18 0.75 8.97
C ASP A 123 -6.15 0.88 10.50
N ALA A 124 -7.30 1.08 11.15
CA ALA A 124 -7.38 1.20 12.60
C ALA A 124 -7.02 -0.10 13.32
N ARG A 125 -7.41 -1.23 12.74
CA ARG A 125 -7.11 -2.59 13.26
C ARG A 125 -5.88 -3.22 12.62
N ARG A 126 -5.35 -2.62 11.56
CA ARG A 126 -4.31 -3.20 10.73
C ARG A 126 -4.70 -4.57 10.19
N GLU A 127 -5.90 -4.67 9.64
CA GLU A 127 -6.47 -5.89 9.10
C GLU A 127 -6.77 -5.76 7.60
N ALA A 128 -6.46 -6.82 6.86
CA ALA A 128 -6.82 -7.01 5.47
C ALA A 128 -7.91 -8.10 5.40
N CYS A 129 -9.09 -7.72 4.95
CA CYS A 129 -10.27 -8.58 4.87
C CYS A 129 -10.67 -8.80 3.42
N PHE A 130 -11.21 -9.97 3.12
CA PHE A 130 -11.79 -10.26 1.82
C PHE A 130 -13.29 -10.46 1.93
N THR A 131 -14.05 -9.76 1.11
CA THR A 131 -15.51 -9.90 1.00
C THR A 131 -15.87 -10.37 -0.40
N PRO A 132 -16.80 -11.36 -0.53
CA PRO A 132 -17.23 -11.80 -1.85
C PRO A 132 -17.91 -10.65 -2.59
N GLN A 133 -17.55 -10.47 -3.86
CA GLN A 133 -18.26 -9.55 -4.72
C GLN A 133 -19.53 -10.25 -5.22
N SER A 134 -20.69 -9.70 -4.90
CA SER A 134 -21.92 -10.10 -5.56
C SER A 134 -21.75 -9.81 -7.04
N GLN A 135 -21.63 -10.86 -7.85
CA GLN A 135 -21.76 -10.69 -9.30
C GLN A 135 -23.17 -10.15 -9.56
N ALA A 136 -23.23 -8.88 -9.93
CA ALA A 136 -24.46 -8.35 -10.48
C ALA A 136 -24.79 -9.24 -11.67
N THR A 137 -25.82 -10.06 -11.55
CA THR A 137 -26.36 -10.84 -12.67
C THR A 137 -26.67 -9.83 -13.76
N PRO A 138 -26.05 -9.91 -14.94
CA PRO A 138 -26.47 -9.04 -16.03
C PRO A 138 -27.93 -9.37 -16.29
N SER A 139 -28.81 -8.42 -15.98
CA SER A 139 -30.20 -8.52 -16.40
C SER A 139 -30.16 -8.52 -17.92
N LEU A 140 -30.37 -9.69 -18.50
CA LEU A 140 -30.63 -9.82 -19.93
C LEU A 140 -31.87 -8.96 -20.28
N PRO A 141 -31.79 -8.17 -21.35
CA PRO A 141 -32.90 -7.38 -21.81
C PRO A 141 -34.08 -8.25 -22.30
#